data_3ae8ab598d66c20ec091ed6880d50cd5
#
_entry.id   3ae8ab598d66c20ec091ed6880d50cd5
#
_cell.length_a   1.000
_cell.length_b   1.000
_cell.length_c   1.000
_cell.angle_alpha   90.00
_cell.angle_beta   90.00
_cell.angle_gamma   90.00
#
_symmetry.space_group_name_H-M   'P 1'
#
loop_
_entity.id
_entity.type
_entity.pdbx_description
1 polymer ?
#
loop_
_entity_poly.entity_id
_entity_poly.type
_entity_poly.pdbx_seq_one_letter_code
_entity_poly.pdbx_strand_id
1 'polypeptide(L)'
;MSNAVWRLARKPPAGWPVAEDFRWQHEIMPEPGPDQMLTRTIYLSLDPYQWGRRRSGTEQPGDICHGRTVSEVLRSRLKGYIDGDIVFNTN
;
A
#
# COMPACT_ATOMS: atom_id res chain seq x y z
N MET A 1 2.36 18.26 -2.14
CA MET A 1 2.90 16.94 -2.51
C MET A 1 1.76 15.95 -2.59
N SER A 2 1.66 15.19 -3.64
CA SER A 2 0.60 14.18 -3.82
C SER A 2 1.10 12.81 -3.40
N ASN A 3 0.15 11.93 -3.07
CA ASN A 3 0.40 10.53 -2.79
C ASN A 3 0.01 9.70 -4.02
N ALA A 4 0.94 8.94 -4.56
CA ALA A 4 0.68 8.07 -5.71
C ALA A 4 0.42 6.65 -5.21
N VAL A 5 -0.70 6.06 -5.61
CA VAL A 5 -1.12 4.74 -5.14
C VAL A 5 -1.56 3.84 -6.30
N TRP A 6 -1.38 2.54 -6.10
CA TRP A 6 -2.01 1.52 -6.93
C TRP A 6 -3.26 1.01 -6.22
N ARG A 7 -4.38 1.02 -6.94
CA ARG A 7 -5.63 0.43 -6.46
C ARG A 7 -6.03 -0.72 -7.36
N LEU A 8 -6.70 -1.71 -6.78
CA LEU A 8 -7.33 -2.77 -7.57
C LEU A 8 -8.51 -2.16 -8.33
N ALA A 9 -8.50 -2.29 -9.66
CA ALA A 9 -9.53 -1.67 -10.51
C ALA A 9 -10.76 -2.55 -10.66
N ARG A 10 -10.56 -3.89 -10.62
CA ARG A 10 -11.65 -4.86 -10.80
C ARG A 10 -11.28 -6.17 -10.13
N LYS A 11 -12.26 -7.03 -9.88
CA LYS A 11 -11.97 -8.41 -9.46
C LYS A 11 -11.29 -9.13 -10.63
N PRO A 12 -10.04 -9.62 -10.47
CA PRO A 12 -9.34 -10.24 -11.58
C PRO A 12 -10.04 -11.52 -12.06
N PRO A 13 -10.13 -11.73 -13.37
CA PRO A 13 -10.52 -13.04 -13.89
C PRO A 13 -9.40 -14.07 -13.62
N ALA A 14 -9.67 -15.33 -13.91
CA ALA A 14 -8.65 -16.37 -13.81
C ALA A 14 -7.50 -16.09 -14.78
N GLY A 15 -6.26 -16.40 -14.37
CA GLY A 15 -5.07 -16.26 -15.20
C GLY A 15 -4.08 -15.24 -14.63
N TRP A 16 -3.18 -14.79 -15.48
CA TRP A 16 -2.12 -13.85 -15.13
C TRP A 16 -2.67 -12.43 -14.98
N PRO A 17 -2.04 -11.61 -14.13
CA PRO A 17 -2.43 -10.20 -14.03
C PRO A 17 -2.17 -9.45 -15.33
N VAL A 18 -3.08 -8.53 -15.65
CA VAL A 18 -2.96 -7.61 -16.77
C VAL A 18 -3.13 -6.18 -16.28
N ALA A 19 -2.72 -5.21 -17.10
CA ALA A 19 -2.71 -3.81 -16.68
C ALA A 19 -4.11 -3.30 -16.27
N GLU A 20 -5.17 -3.80 -16.92
CA GLU A 20 -6.54 -3.39 -16.63
C GLU A 20 -7.03 -3.78 -15.23
N ASP A 21 -6.33 -4.69 -14.56
CA ASP A 21 -6.68 -5.08 -13.20
C ASP A 21 -6.32 -4.01 -12.19
N PHE A 22 -5.48 -3.05 -12.55
CA PHE A 22 -4.91 -2.07 -11.65
C PHE A 22 -5.18 -0.65 -12.11
N ARG A 23 -5.29 0.28 -11.15
CA ARG A 23 -5.41 1.70 -11.42
C ARG A 23 -4.36 2.46 -10.64
N TRP A 24 -3.53 3.23 -11.35
CA TRP A 24 -2.58 4.18 -10.79
C TRP A 24 -3.25 5.52 -10.65
N GLN A 25 -3.18 6.11 -9.46
CA GLN A 25 -3.77 7.43 -9.26
C GLN A 25 -3.01 8.23 -8.22
N HIS A 26 -3.13 9.54 -8.33
CA HIS A 26 -2.60 10.49 -7.36
C HIS A 26 -3.72 10.90 -6.43
N GLU A 27 -3.41 10.95 -5.13
CA GLU A 27 -4.35 11.32 -4.08
C GLU A 27 -3.74 12.38 -3.18
N ILE A 28 -4.58 13.00 -2.36
CA ILE A 28 -4.11 13.92 -1.33
C ILE A 28 -3.23 13.14 -0.35
N MET A 29 -2.10 13.75 0.06
CA MET A 29 -1.22 13.16 1.05
C MET A 29 -2.00 12.95 2.36
N PRO A 30 -2.05 11.71 2.90
CA PRO A 30 -2.74 11.47 4.16
C PRO A 30 -1.98 12.09 5.33
N GLU A 31 -2.70 12.36 6.41
CA GLU A 31 -2.11 12.79 7.68
C GLU A 31 -2.26 11.71 8.72
N PRO A 32 -1.23 11.47 9.56
CA PRO A 32 -1.36 10.48 10.62
C PRO A 32 -2.34 10.97 11.68
N GLY A 33 -3.26 10.09 12.08
CA GLY A 33 -4.10 10.30 13.24
C GLY A 33 -3.40 9.92 14.53
N PRO A 34 -4.13 9.95 15.68
CA PRO A 34 -3.58 9.49 16.95
C PRO A 34 -3.07 8.05 16.82
N ASP A 35 -1.91 7.78 17.42
CA ASP A 35 -1.26 6.46 17.41
C ASP A 35 -1.00 5.91 15.99
N GLN A 36 -0.77 6.80 15.04
CA GLN A 36 -0.41 6.46 13.68
C GLN A 36 0.86 7.17 13.25
N MET A 37 1.46 6.68 12.19
CA MET A 37 2.58 7.35 11.55
C MET A 37 2.41 7.36 10.04
N LEU A 38 2.88 8.42 9.40
CA LEU A 38 2.95 8.54 7.96
C LEU A 38 4.30 8.04 7.48
N THR A 39 4.30 7.12 6.55
CA THR A 39 5.53 6.54 6.01
C THR A 39 5.60 6.74 4.50
N ARG A 40 6.85 6.85 3.99
CA ARG A 40 7.14 6.86 2.56
C ARG A 40 7.75 5.53 2.18
N THR A 41 7.13 4.82 1.25
CA THR A 41 7.64 3.55 0.76
C THR A 41 8.96 3.75 0.01
N ILE A 42 9.99 3.00 0.42
CA ILE A 42 11.28 2.95 -0.27
C ILE A 42 11.34 1.73 -1.17
N TYR A 43 10.95 0.56 -0.63
CA TYR A 43 10.92 -0.70 -1.35
C TYR A 43 9.58 -1.38 -1.17
N LEU A 44 9.11 -2.00 -2.23
CA LEU A 44 7.90 -2.82 -2.24
C LEU A 44 8.26 -4.23 -2.67
N SER A 45 7.87 -5.22 -1.86
CA SER A 45 8.04 -6.62 -2.20
C SER A 45 6.87 -7.10 -3.06
N LEU A 46 7.19 -7.80 -4.14
CA LEU A 46 6.19 -8.39 -5.04
C LEU A 46 6.22 -9.92 -4.87
N ASP A 47 5.17 -10.46 -4.27
CA ASP A 47 5.10 -11.87 -3.91
C ASP A 47 3.82 -12.52 -4.47
N PRO A 48 3.87 -13.83 -4.83
CA PRO A 48 2.70 -14.50 -5.44
C PRO A 48 1.43 -14.47 -4.62
N TYR A 49 1.52 -14.48 -3.28
CA TYR A 49 0.33 -14.47 -2.42
C TYR A 49 -0.54 -13.22 -2.62
N GLN A 50 0.06 -12.11 -3.03
CA GLN A 50 -0.66 -10.87 -3.27
C GLN A 50 -1.69 -11.02 -4.38
N TRP A 51 -1.37 -11.76 -5.42
CA TRP A 51 -2.30 -12.06 -6.50
C TRP A 51 -3.46 -12.93 -6.01
N GLY A 52 -3.15 -13.91 -5.15
CA GLY A 52 -4.19 -14.75 -4.54
C GLY A 52 -5.19 -13.95 -3.72
N ARG A 53 -4.75 -12.92 -2.99
CA ARG A 53 -5.63 -12.03 -2.23
C ARG A 53 -6.61 -11.29 -3.14
N ARG A 54 -6.17 -10.89 -4.33
CA ARG A 54 -7.01 -10.17 -5.29
C ARG A 54 -8.03 -11.10 -5.94
N ARG A 55 -7.61 -12.30 -6.29
CA ARG A 55 -8.50 -13.29 -6.89
C ARG A 55 -9.54 -13.85 -5.92
N SER A 56 -9.16 -14.01 -4.66
CA SER A 56 -10.07 -14.58 -3.64
C SER A 56 -11.12 -13.61 -3.12
N GLY A 57 -10.95 -12.31 -3.39
CA GLY A 57 -11.84 -11.27 -2.87
C GLY A 57 -11.43 -10.71 -1.50
N THR A 58 -10.31 -11.16 -0.93
CA THR A 58 -9.76 -10.58 0.30
C THR A 58 -9.41 -9.11 0.08
N GLU A 59 -8.82 -8.81 -1.08
CA GLU A 59 -8.63 -7.45 -1.57
C GLU A 59 -9.69 -7.18 -2.63
N GLN A 60 -10.45 -6.11 -2.47
CA GLN A 60 -11.60 -5.80 -3.30
C GLN A 60 -11.32 -4.62 -4.23
N PRO A 61 -12.10 -4.48 -5.34
CA PRO A 61 -11.97 -3.31 -6.20
C PRO A 61 -12.11 -2.01 -5.41
N GLY A 62 -11.22 -1.06 -5.67
CA GLY A 62 -11.12 0.19 -4.93
C GLY A 62 -10.11 0.17 -3.80
N ASP A 63 -9.74 -0.99 -3.29
CA ASP A 63 -8.73 -1.09 -2.23
C ASP A 63 -7.35 -0.74 -2.76
N ILE A 64 -6.51 -0.18 -1.88
CA ILE A 64 -5.10 0.00 -2.17
C ILE A 64 -4.46 -1.38 -2.24
N CYS A 65 -3.66 -1.60 -3.28
CA CYS A 65 -3.00 -2.89 -3.47
C CYS A 65 -2.05 -3.20 -2.32
N HIS A 66 -2.25 -4.36 -1.72
CA HIS A 66 -1.46 -4.84 -0.59
C HIS A 66 -0.02 -5.12 -1.01
N GLY A 67 0.90 -4.83 -0.11
CA GLY A 67 2.31 -5.19 -0.28
C GLY A 67 3.07 -5.06 1.02
N ARG A 68 4.18 -5.77 1.10
CA ARG A 68 5.14 -5.58 2.18
C ARG A 68 6.13 -4.51 1.78
N THR A 69 6.43 -3.60 2.69
CA THR A 69 7.25 -2.45 2.38
C THR A 69 8.39 -2.25 3.37
N VAL A 70 9.47 -1.66 2.89
CA VAL A 70 10.45 -0.97 3.71
C VAL A 70 10.21 0.52 3.50
N SER A 71 10.00 1.25 4.58
CA SER A 71 9.53 2.63 4.50
C SER A 71 10.29 3.51 5.48
N GLU A 72 10.35 4.80 5.16
CA GLU A 72 10.86 5.84 6.03
C GLU A 72 9.71 6.54 6.73
N VAL A 73 9.80 6.73 8.04
CA VAL A 73 8.82 7.50 8.80
C VAL A 73 9.00 8.97 8.48
N LEU A 74 7.98 9.58 7.88
CA LEU A 74 7.98 11.01 7.59
C LEU A 74 7.44 11.81 8.76
N ARG A 75 6.44 11.27 9.47
CA ARG A 75 5.77 11.93 10.56
C ARG A 75 5.17 10.88 11.49
N SER A 76 5.56 10.92 12.77
CA SER A 76 5.08 9.93 13.74
C SER A 76 4.22 10.59 14.81
N ARG A 77 3.05 10.01 15.06
CA ARG A 77 2.23 10.22 16.24
C ARG A 77 2.11 8.93 17.06
N LEU A 78 2.95 7.95 16.74
CA LEU A 78 2.98 6.65 17.39
C LEU A 78 4.19 6.61 18.34
N LYS A 79 3.94 6.32 19.62
CA LYS A 79 5.00 6.22 20.63
C LYS A 79 6.00 5.13 20.23
N GLY A 80 7.28 5.43 20.35
CA GLY A 80 8.35 4.49 20.04
C GLY A 80 8.91 4.63 18.62
N TYR A 81 8.31 5.47 17.79
CA TYR A 81 8.78 5.75 16.44
C TYR A 81 8.97 7.24 16.25
N ILE A 82 10.05 7.63 15.57
CA ILE A 82 10.37 9.02 15.30
C ILE A 82 10.56 9.24 13.80
N ASP A 83 10.43 10.49 13.39
CA ASP A 83 10.68 10.90 12.01
C ASP A 83 12.09 10.47 11.59
N GLY A 84 12.21 9.88 10.41
CA GLY A 84 13.46 9.36 9.88
C GLY A 84 13.71 7.88 10.15
N ASP A 85 12.96 7.24 11.04
CA ASP A 85 13.10 5.79 11.26
C ASP A 85 12.79 5.00 10.01
N ILE A 86 13.49 3.88 9.85
CA ILE A 86 13.21 2.92 8.78
C ILE A 86 12.41 1.77 9.40
N VAL A 87 11.27 1.47 8.79
CA VAL A 87 10.34 0.44 9.30
C VAL A 87 10.01 -0.58 8.23
N PHE A 88 9.80 -1.81 8.67
CA PHE A 88 9.29 -2.88 7.85
C PHE A 88 7.79 -3.01 8.10
N ASN A 89 7.00 -2.95 7.04
CA ASN A 89 5.54 -2.87 7.15
C ASN A 89 4.87 -3.91 6.26
N THR A 90 3.78 -4.49 6.77
CA THR A 90 2.98 -5.51 6.07
C THR A 90 1.55 -5.07 5.86
N ASN A 91 1.32 -3.79 5.70
CA ASN A 91 -0.05 -3.25 5.61
C ASN A 91 -0.99 -3.97 4.66
#